data_b5dcbb8d8456796b2d2f8a7f735fd0fd
#
_entry.id   b5dcbb8d8456796b2d2f8a7f735fd0fd
#
_cell.length_a   1.000
_cell.length_b   1.000
_cell.length_c   1.000
_cell.angle_alpha   90.00
_cell.angle_beta   90.00
_cell.angle_gamma   90.00
#
_symmetry.space_group_name_H-M   'P 1'
#
loop_
_entity.id
_entity.type
_entity.pdbx_description
1 polymer ?
#
loop_
_entity_poly.entity_id
_entity_poly.type
_entity_poly.pdbx_seq_one_letter_code
_entity_poly.pdbx_strand_id
1 'polypeptide(L)'
;MQTSDKSNTKEVLPKYHSLETIPARVFFKILKDNDLQQLKPKPGTKNLELVFSAIYDDFFLKSENPEAKEYLELSNEINFLEYKIATIKNIMLFLFNNYRVYSLDIPEIKKMKNDILDALENKCNIFINRDNLILEEIKRVMEIELGIINNDLNFAKMNYEKMLNTGSKKAFEFYETIVSLSNAHGRNIDESLSLAYYVALEKSAIINNQPKPKA
;
A
#
# COMPACT_ATOMS: atom_id res chain seq x y z
N MET A 1 -40.22 -9.81 -12.26
CA MET A 1 -39.08 -10.55 -11.71
C MET A 1 -37.94 -10.54 -12.73
N GLN A 2 -37.04 -9.61 -12.65
CA GLN A 2 -35.82 -9.58 -13.48
C GLN A 2 -34.68 -10.14 -12.63
N THR A 3 -34.27 -11.35 -12.99
CA THR A 3 -33.05 -11.97 -12.44
C THR A 3 -31.84 -11.27 -13.06
N SER A 4 -31.16 -10.48 -12.25
CA SER A 4 -29.85 -9.91 -12.63
C SER A 4 -28.82 -11.03 -12.66
N ASP A 5 -28.51 -11.53 -13.86
CA ASP A 5 -27.33 -12.33 -14.11
C ASP A 5 -26.08 -11.50 -13.77
N LYS A 6 -25.52 -11.75 -12.60
CA LYS A 6 -24.13 -11.36 -12.30
C LYS A 6 -23.22 -12.23 -13.16
N SER A 7 -22.86 -11.74 -14.33
CA SER A 7 -21.80 -12.34 -15.15
C SER A 7 -20.50 -12.35 -14.33
N ASN A 8 -20.18 -13.52 -13.83
CA ASN A 8 -18.92 -13.83 -13.15
C ASN A 8 -17.81 -13.88 -14.21
N THR A 9 -17.42 -12.73 -14.74
CA THR A 9 -16.27 -12.62 -15.65
C THR A 9 -15.04 -12.98 -14.85
N LYS A 10 -14.56 -14.23 -15.01
CA LYS A 10 -13.28 -14.67 -14.43
C LYS A 10 -12.21 -13.69 -14.87
N GLU A 11 -11.59 -13.06 -13.91
CA GLU A 11 -10.48 -12.12 -14.16
C GLU A 11 -9.33 -12.86 -14.84
N VAL A 12 -8.85 -12.35 -15.98
CA VAL A 12 -7.74 -12.95 -16.71
C VAL A 12 -6.44 -12.47 -16.08
N LEU A 13 -5.79 -13.36 -15.32
CA LEU A 13 -4.52 -13.09 -14.68
C LEU A 13 -3.34 -13.24 -15.67
N PRO A 14 -2.25 -12.46 -15.49
CA PRO A 14 -1.01 -12.62 -16.26
C PRO A 14 -0.36 -13.98 -15.97
N LYS A 15 0.68 -14.34 -16.74
CA LYS A 15 1.41 -15.60 -16.48
C LYS A 15 2.02 -15.61 -15.09
N TYR A 16 2.63 -14.51 -14.68
CA TYR A 16 3.22 -14.31 -13.36
C TYR A 16 2.28 -13.47 -12.51
N HIS A 17 1.60 -14.08 -11.54
CA HIS A 17 0.55 -13.46 -10.74
C HIS A 17 0.64 -13.79 -9.23
N SER A 18 1.66 -14.52 -8.81
CA SER A 18 1.92 -14.86 -7.41
C SER A 18 3.39 -15.14 -7.18
N LEU A 19 3.81 -15.25 -5.92
CA LEU A 19 5.20 -15.58 -5.55
C LEU A 19 5.66 -16.93 -6.12
N GLU A 20 4.75 -17.88 -6.25
CA GLU A 20 5.04 -19.22 -6.77
C GLU A 20 5.25 -19.22 -8.28
N THR A 21 4.59 -18.28 -9.00
CA THR A 21 4.60 -18.25 -10.47
C THR A 21 5.66 -17.31 -11.05
N ILE A 22 6.04 -16.25 -10.30
CA ILE A 22 7.03 -15.28 -10.75
C ILE A 22 8.45 -15.77 -10.44
N PRO A 23 9.38 -15.81 -11.43
CA PRO A 23 10.79 -16.03 -11.15
C PRO A 23 11.37 -14.84 -10.37
N ALA A 24 12.23 -15.12 -9.38
CA ALA A 24 12.84 -14.07 -8.56
C ALA A 24 13.56 -13.01 -9.44
N ARG A 25 14.33 -13.42 -10.44
CA ARG A 25 15.00 -12.49 -11.38
C ARG A 25 14.02 -11.54 -12.08
N VAL A 26 12.80 -12.03 -12.43
CA VAL A 26 11.78 -11.20 -13.10
C VAL A 26 11.21 -10.16 -12.14
N PHE A 27 10.94 -10.57 -10.89
CA PHE A 27 10.49 -9.66 -9.84
C PHE A 27 11.48 -8.51 -9.60
N PHE A 28 12.75 -8.83 -9.37
CA PHE A 28 13.80 -7.81 -9.16
C PHE A 28 14.06 -6.95 -10.41
N LYS A 29 13.86 -7.53 -11.61
CA LYS A 29 13.94 -6.75 -12.85
C LYS A 29 12.80 -5.76 -12.97
N ILE A 30 11.56 -6.14 -12.62
CA ILE A 30 10.41 -5.21 -12.59
C ILE A 30 10.68 -4.07 -11.62
N LEU A 31 11.19 -4.37 -10.42
CA LEU A 31 11.55 -3.34 -9.43
C LEU A 31 12.59 -2.36 -9.95
N LYS A 32 13.56 -2.85 -10.73
CA LYS A 32 14.63 -2.03 -11.31
C LYS A 32 14.15 -1.17 -12.47
N ASP A 33 13.44 -1.78 -13.42
CA ASP A 33 13.14 -1.19 -14.72
C ASP A 33 11.73 -0.56 -14.77
N ASN A 34 10.90 -0.81 -13.74
CA ASN A 34 9.46 -0.46 -13.66
C ASN A 34 8.65 -0.96 -14.86
N ASP A 35 9.06 -2.11 -15.46
CA ASP A 35 8.43 -2.71 -16.63
C ASP A 35 7.49 -3.84 -16.25
N LEU A 36 6.21 -3.52 -16.05
CA LEU A 36 5.16 -4.49 -15.71
C LEU A 36 4.84 -5.50 -16.83
N GLN A 37 5.29 -5.28 -18.06
CA GLN A 37 5.12 -6.25 -19.15
C GLN A 37 5.91 -7.54 -18.88
N GLN A 38 6.91 -7.51 -18.02
CA GLN A 38 7.62 -8.71 -17.56
C GLN A 38 6.71 -9.72 -16.84
N LEU A 39 5.53 -9.30 -16.34
CA LEU A 39 4.51 -10.21 -15.79
C LEU A 39 3.90 -11.14 -16.85
N LYS A 40 4.19 -10.90 -18.13
CA LYS A 40 3.65 -11.63 -19.28
C LYS A 40 2.13 -11.64 -19.30
N PRO A 41 1.48 -10.47 -19.50
CA PRO A 41 0.03 -10.37 -19.56
C PRO A 41 -0.52 -11.21 -20.72
N LYS A 42 -1.69 -11.78 -20.51
CA LYS A 42 -2.48 -12.45 -21.54
C LYS A 42 -3.48 -11.45 -22.15
N PRO A 43 -4.00 -11.70 -23.36
CA PRO A 43 -5.10 -10.87 -23.88
C PRO A 43 -6.24 -10.79 -22.87
N GLY A 44 -6.68 -9.57 -22.57
CA GLY A 44 -7.72 -9.33 -21.57
C GLY A 44 -7.25 -9.20 -20.11
N THR A 45 -5.95 -9.32 -19.83
CA THR A 45 -5.42 -9.00 -18.49
C THR A 45 -5.59 -7.51 -18.22
N LYS A 46 -6.21 -7.19 -17.08
CA LYS A 46 -6.39 -5.82 -16.59
C LYS A 46 -5.59 -5.62 -15.32
N ASN A 47 -5.27 -4.35 -15.01
CA ASN A 47 -4.68 -3.92 -13.73
C ASN A 47 -3.37 -4.64 -13.35
N LEU A 48 -2.36 -4.65 -14.26
CA LEU A 48 -1.04 -5.22 -13.97
C LEU A 48 -0.40 -4.64 -12.71
N GLU A 49 -0.66 -3.36 -12.42
CA GLU A 49 -0.18 -2.69 -11.21
C GLU A 49 -0.74 -3.34 -9.96
N LEU A 50 -2.04 -3.64 -9.91
CA LEU A 50 -2.65 -4.33 -8.76
C LEU A 50 -2.10 -5.75 -8.57
N VAL A 51 -1.88 -6.47 -9.69
CA VAL A 51 -1.28 -7.81 -9.61
C VAL A 51 0.15 -7.73 -9.08
N PHE A 52 0.94 -6.78 -9.55
CA PHE A 52 2.32 -6.62 -9.08
C PHE A 52 2.36 -6.15 -7.62
N SER A 53 1.50 -5.21 -7.22
CA SER A 53 1.35 -4.78 -5.83
C SER A 53 1.05 -5.96 -4.91
N ALA A 54 0.12 -6.84 -5.27
CA ALA A 54 -0.21 -8.02 -4.48
C ALA A 54 0.99 -8.99 -4.34
N ILE A 55 1.77 -9.20 -5.43
CA ILE A 55 3.00 -10.02 -5.37
C ILE A 55 4.03 -9.35 -4.46
N TYR A 56 4.15 -8.04 -4.55
CA TYR A 56 5.09 -7.24 -3.78
C TYR A 56 4.77 -7.30 -2.29
N ASP A 57 3.50 -7.09 -1.92
CA ASP A 57 3.02 -7.16 -0.54
C ASP A 57 3.24 -8.58 0.04
N ASP A 58 2.93 -9.63 -0.71
CA ASP A 58 3.17 -11.03 -0.35
C ASP A 58 4.67 -11.32 -0.14
N PHE A 59 5.54 -10.76 -0.99
CA PHE A 59 6.99 -10.87 -0.84
C PHE A 59 7.46 -10.27 0.48
N PHE A 60 7.01 -9.06 0.80
CA PHE A 60 7.39 -8.40 2.04
C PHE A 60 6.83 -9.09 3.28
N LEU A 61 5.59 -9.55 3.24
CA LEU A 61 4.99 -10.31 4.34
C LEU A 61 5.72 -11.62 4.61
N LYS A 62 6.23 -12.28 3.57
CA LYS A 62 6.93 -13.57 3.69
C LYS A 62 8.44 -13.42 3.88
N SER A 63 9.05 -12.30 3.51
CA SER A 63 10.44 -12.01 3.85
C SER A 63 10.50 -11.59 5.32
N GLU A 64 11.27 -12.26 6.16
CA GLU A 64 11.47 -11.86 7.57
C GLU A 64 12.44 -10.66 7.70
N ASN A 65 12.58 -9.88 6.66
CA ASN A 65 13.45 -8.72 6.64
C ASN A 65 12.78 -7.55 7.40
N PRO A 66 13.38 -7.02 8.49
CA PRO A 66 12.81 -5.89 9.23
C PRO A 66 12.61 -4.64 8.36
N GLU A 67 13.54 -4.38 7.41
CA GLU A 67 13.45 -3.26 6.47
C GLU A 67 12.21 -3.39 5.57
N ALA A 68 11.84 -4.62 5.22
CA ALA A 68 10.66 -4.91 4.42
C ALA A 68 9.36 -4.60 5.18
N LYS A 69 9.32 -4.92 6.47
CA LYS A 69 8.17 -4.64 7.33
C LYS A 69 7.98 -3.13 7.49
N GLU A 70 9.04 -2.39 7.77
CA GLU A 70 9.02 -0.92 7.90
C GLU A 70 8.56 -0.26 6.59
N TYR A 71 9.03 -0.77 5.43
CA TYR A 71 8.59 -0.32 4.12
C TYR A 71 7.08 -0.50 3.91
N LEU A 72 6.54 -1.67 4.26
CA LEU A 72 5.11 -1.96 4.14
C LEU A 72 4.28 -1.05 5.07
N GLU A 73 4.74 -0.86 6.30
CA GLU A 73 4.10 0.03 7.27
C GLU A 73 4.04 1.46 6.74
N LEU A 74 5.16 1.99 6.21
CA LEU A 74 5.20 3.32 5.60
C LEU A 74 4.32 3.43 4.34
N SER A 75 4.31 2.41 3.49
CA SER A 75 3.45 2.39 2.31
C SER A 75 1.96 2.42 2.68
N ASN A 76 1.56 1.65 3.68
CA ASN A 76 0.19 1.64 4.19
C ASN A 76 -0.18 2.97 4.86
N GLU A 77 0.76 3.57 5.60
CA GLU A 77 0.58 4.89 6.21
C GLU A 77 0.35 5.97 5.14
N ILE A 78 1.19 6.00 4.09
CA ILE A 78 1.03 6.93 2.96
C ILE A 78 -0.36 6.79 2.31
N ASN A 79 -0.76 5.57 1.97
CA ASN A 79 -2.06 5.29 1.36
C ASN A 79 -3.22 5.74 2.26
N PHE A 80 -3.10 5.51 3.57
CA PHE A 80 -4.11 5.93 4.54
C PHE A 80 -4.20 7.44 4.68
N LEU A 81 -3.07 8.14 4.71
CA LEU A 81 -3.02 9.60 4.76
C LEU A 81 -3.57 10.23 3.47
N GLU A 82 -3.23 9.69 2.31
CA GLU A 82 -3.79 10.13 1.01
C GLU A 82 -5.31 9.91 0.96
N TYR A 83 -5.81 8.78 1.46
CA TYR A 83 -7.24 8.52 1.57
C TYR A 83 -7.94 9.53 2.49
N LYS A 84 -7.36 9.86 3.65
CA LYS A 84 -7.89 10.90 4.56
C LYS A 84 -7.98 12.25 3.86
N ILE A 85 -6.90 12.68 3.22
CA ILE A 85 -6.85 13.95 2.48
C ILE A 85 -7.94 14.02 1.40
N ALA A 86 -8.08 12.96 0.61
CA ALA A 86 -9.11 12.88 -0.42
C ALA A 86 -10.52 12.94 0.19
N THR A 87 -10.76 12.24 1.28
CA THR A 87 -12.04 12.24 1.99
C THR A 87 -12.39 13.62 2.52
N ILE A 88 -11.46 14.29 3.22
CA ILE A 88 -11.67 15.64 3.75
C ILE A 88 -11.93 16.64 2.62
N LYS A 89 -11.12 16.62 1.55
CA LYS A 89 -11.31 17.50 0.39
C LYS A 89 -12.68 17.30 -0.27
N ASN A 90 -13.11 16.07 -0.44
CA ASN A 90 -14.44 15.78 -1.02
C ASN A 90 -15.56 16.27 -0.13
N ILE A 91 -15.47 16.09 1.18
CA ILE A 91 -16.45 16.62 2.14
C ILE A 91 -16.47 18.14 2.11
N MET A 92 -15.30 18.79 2.09
CA MET A 92 -15.22 20.25 1.97
C MET A 92 -15.88 20.74 0.67
N LEU A 93 -15.55 20.14 -0.46
CA LEU A 93 -16.19 20.50 -1.75
C LEU A 93 -17.70 20.34 -1.68
N PHE A 94 -18.20 19.24 -1.11
CA PHE A 94 -19.62 18.98 -0.97
C PHE A 94 -20.32 20.02 -0.10
N LEU A 95 -19.78 20.31 1.08
CA LEU A 95 -20.35 21.29 2.02
C LEU A 95 -20.33 22.72 1.46
N PHE A 96 -19.23 23.14 0.81
CA PHE A 96 -19.06 24.53 0.40
C PHE A 96 -19.68 24.84 -0.96
N ASN A 97 -19.76 23.87 -1.88
CA ASN A 97 -20.55 24.03 -3.09
C ASN A 97 -22.05 24.18 -2.79
N ASN A 98 -22.51 23.66 -1.66
CA ASN A 98 -23.89 23.75 -1.21
C ASN A 98 -24.04 24.61 0.06
N TYR A 99 -23.16 25.59 0.27
CA TYR A 99 -23.10 26.41 1.48
C TYR A 99 -24.46 26.97 1.92
N ARG A 100 -25.25 27.52 0.96
CA ARG A 100 -26.56 28.09 1.23
C ARG A 100 -27.54 27.09 1.84
N VAL A 101 -27.48 25.83 1.40
CA VAL A 101 -28.33 24.75 1.91
C VAL A 101 -27.86 24.33 3.30
N TYR A 102 -26.56 24.11 3.45
CA TYR A 102 -26.00 23.64 4.73
C TYR A 102 -25.94 24.70 5.82
N SER A 103 -26.13 25.99 5.48
CA SER A 103 -26.28 27.07 6.45
C SER A 103 -27.69 27.15 7.07
N LEU A 104 -28.67 26.43 6.51
CA LEU A 104 -30.02 26.41 7.06
C LEU A 104 -30.08 25.65 8.42
N ASP A 105 -30.85 26.21 9.35
CA ASP A 105 -31.10 25.63 10.67
C ASP A 105 -32.40 24.82 10.71
N ILE A 106 -32.46 23.75 9.92
CA ILE A 106 -33.59 22.82 9.88
C ILE A 106 -33.15 21.42 10.28
N PRO A 107 -34.07 20.57 10.83
CA PRO A 107 -33.70 19.26 11.37
C PRO A 107 -33.02 18.34 10.37
N GLU A 108 -33.45 18.35 9.12
CA GLU A 108 -32.91 17.53 8.04
C GLU A 108 -31.45 17.90 7.75
N ILE A 109 -31.14 19.18 7.72
CA ILE A 109 -29.77 19.67 7.49
C ILE A 109 -28.87 19.39 8.71
N LYS A 110 -29.41 19.52 9.93
CA LYS A 110 -28.68 19.11 11.16
C LYS A 110 -28.32 17.63 11.12
N LYS A 111 -29.25 16.78 10.71
CA LYS A 111 -29.00 15.35 10.55
C LYS A 111 -27.88 15.09 9.51
N MET A 112 -27.97 15.70 8.32
CA MET A 112 -26.93 15.57 7.28
C MET A 112 -25.55 16.04 7.75
N LYS A 113 -25.47 17.13 8.51
CA LYS A 113 -24.21 17.57 9.14
C LYS A 113 -23.65 16.52 10.08
N ASN A 114 -24.50 15.96 10.94
CA ASN A 114 -24.07 14.91 11.87
C ASN A 114 -23.58 13.65 11.13
N ASP A 115 -24.26 13.21 10.07
CA ASP A 115 -23.84 12.08 9.25
C ASP A 115 -22.46 12.32 8.61
N ILE A 116 -22.16 13.57 8.22
CA ILE A 116 -20.84 13.98 7.71
C ILE A 116 -19.79 13.95 8.83
N LEU A 117 -20.13 14.46 10.03
CA LEU A 117 -19.22 14.43 11.18
C LEU A 117 -18.94 12.99 11.62
N ASP A 118 -19.94 12.12 11.60
CA ASP A 118 -19.75 10.69 11.85
C ASP A 118 -18.78 10.05 10.83
N ALA A 119 -18.87 10.46 9.57
CA ALA A 119 -17.95 9.99 8.54
C ALA A 119 -16.51 10.50 8.76
N LEU A 120 -16.33 11.76 9.18
CA LEU A 120 -15.02 12.33 9.52
C LEU A 120 -14.39 11.64 10.74
N GLU A 121 -15.20 11.42 11.79
CA GLU A 121 -14.78 10.72 13.00
C GLU A 121 -14.36 9.27 12.69
N ASN A 122 -15.25 8.50 12.04
CA ASN A 122 -15.03 7.07 11.82
C ASN A 122 -13.96 6.76 10.76
N LYS A 123 -13.81 7.62 9.74
CA LYS A 123 -12.88 7.38 8.62
C LYS A 123 -11.57 8.13 8.73
N CYS A 124 -11.58 9.29 9.39
CA CYS A 124 -10.43 10.17 9.43
C CYS A 124 -9.90 10.43 10.84
N ASN A 125 -10.60 9.98 11.90
CA ASN A 125 -10.31 10.31 13.30
C ASN A 125 -10.33 11.82 13.57
N ILE A 126 -11.24 12.57 12.90
CA ILE A 126 -11.39 14.02 13.08
C ILE A 126 -12.63 14.27 13.93
N PHE A 127 -12.41 14.83 15.13
CA PHE A 127 -13.46 15.11 16.09
C PHE A 127 -13.83 16.59 16.02
N ILE A 128 -15.09 16.88 15.73
CA ILE A 128 -15.65 18.24 15.69
C ILE A 128 -16.75 18.33 16.74
N ASN A 129 -16.71 19.40 17.55
CA ASN A 129 -17.72 19.62 18.57
C ASN A 129 -19.11 19.77 17.92
N ARG A 130 -20.07 18.96 18.36
CA ARG A 130 -21.42 18.89 17.82
C ARG A 130 -22.39 19.92 18.42
N ASP A 131 -21.97 20.58 19.50
CA ASP A 131 -22.81 21.59 20.17
C ASP A 131 -22.93 22.86 19.32
N ASN A 132 -22.00 23.09 18.40
CA ASN A 132 -21.96 24.27 17.57
C ASN A 132 -21.64 23.90 16.09
N LEU A 133 -22.68 23.46 15.36
CA LEU A 133 -22.57 23.01 13.97
C LEU A 133 -22.51 24.18 12.96
N ILE A 134 -21.65 25.18 13.22
CA ILE A 134 -21.41 26.31 12.33
C ILE A 134 -20.45 25.85 11.22
N LEU A 135 -20.82 26.07 9.95
CA LEU A 135 -20.02 25.62 8.80
C LEU A 135 -18.61 26.19 8.79
N GLU A 136 -18.44 27.43 9.21
CA GLU A 136 -17.14 28.10 9.32
C GLU A 136 -16.21 27.39 10.29
N GLU A 137 -16.73 26.92 11.41
CA GLU A 137 -15.94 26.16 12.40
C GLU A 137 -15.58 24.78 11.86
N ILE A 138 -16.54 24.09 11.24
CA ILE A 138 -16.29 22.81 10.58
C ILE A 138 -15.18 22.98 9.52
N LYS A 139 -15.24 24.04 8.72
CA LYS A 139 -14.22 24.37 7.73
C LYS A 139 -12.86 24.59 8.37
N ARG A 140 -12.80 25.44 9.39
CA ARG A 140 -11.57 25.79 10.10
C ARG A 140 -10.87 24.53 10.64
N VAL A 141 -11.63 23.64 11.29
CA VAL A 141 -11.08 22.39 11.81
C VAL A 141 -10.56 21.50 10.69
N MET A 142 -11.33 21.33 9.60
CA MET A 142 -10.88 20.53 8.45
C MET A 142 -9.63 21.11 7.76
N GLU A 143 -9.50 22.45 7.66
CA GLU A 143 -8.31 23.10 7.11
C GLU A 143 -7.07 22.86 7.99
N ILE A 144 -7.22 22.95 9.30
CA ILE A 144 -6.14 22.65 10.26
C ILE A 144 -5.71 21.18 10.14
N GLU A 145 -6.67 20.26 10.16
CA GLU A 145 -6.40 18.83 10.03
C GLU A 145 -5.74 18.47 8.70
N LEU A 146 -6.19 19.09 7.60
CA LEU A 146 -5.52 18.94 6.31
C LEU A 146 -4.06 19.38 6.35
N GLY A 147 -3.76 20.48 7.06
CA GLY A 147 -2.38 20.95 7.24
C GLY A 147 -1.52 19.92 7.99
N ILE A 148 -2.05 19.38 9.08
CA ILE A 148 -1.37 18.35 9.88
C ILE A 148 -1.13 17.09 9.04
N ILE A 149 -2.19 16.55 8.42
CA ILE A 149 -2.12 15.31 7.63
C ILE A 149 -1.17 15.47 6.42
N ASN A 150 -1.14 16.65 5.77
CA ASN A 150 -0.19 16.90 4.68
C ASN A 150 1.27 16.91 5.17
N ASN A 151 1.54 17.43 6.37
CA ASN A 151 2.88 17.37 6.97
C ASN A 151 3.29 15.94 7.28
N ASP A 152 2.38 15.14 7.88
CA ASP A 152 2.61 13.73 8.16
C ASP A 152 2.86 12.94 6.87
N LEU A 153 2.07 13.20 5.82
CA LEU A 153 2.25 12.58 4.52
C LEU A 153 3.62 12.91 3.90
N ASN A 154 4.03 14.17 3.98
CA ASN A 154 5.35 14.57 3.47
C ASN A 154 6.47 13.88 4.25
N PHE A 155 6.35 13.76 5.56
CA PHE A 155 7.31 13.07 6.40
C PHE A 155 7.38 11.56 6.09
N ALA A 156 6.22 10.90 5.97
CA ALA A 156 6.14 9.49 5.58
C ALA A 156 6.75 9.26 4.19
N LYS A 157 6.46 10.12 3.20
CA LYS A 157 7.07 10.06 1.86
C LYS A 157 8.58 10.25 1.89
N MET A 158 9.10 11.18 2.68
CA MET A 158 10.55 11.37 2.84
C MET A 158 11.23 10.12 3.42
N ASN A 159 10.62 9.50 4.41
CA ASN A 159 11.16 8.27 5.01
C ASN A 159 11.10 7.10 4.02
N TYR A 160 9.99 6.96 3.29
CA TYR A 160 9.83 5.99 2.23
C TYR A 160 10.90 6.15 1.13
N GLU A 161 11.16 7.37 0.66
CA GLU A 161 12.21 7.66 -0.32
C GLU A 161 13.62 7.36 0.21
N LYS A 162 13.88 7.65 1.49
CA LYS A 162 15.16 7.27 2.12
C LYS A 162 15.34 5.76 2.12
N MET A 163 14.29 5.02 2.45
CA MET A 163 14.34 3.55 2.42
C MET A 163 14.53 3.01 1.00
N LEU A 164 13.84 3.56 0.01
CA LEU A 164 14.06 3.21 -1.40
C LEU A 164 15.51 3.47 -1.83
N ASN A 165 16.07 4.60 -1.45
CA ASN A 165 17.44 4.97 -1.80
C ASN A 165 18.51 4.11 -1.08
N THR A 166 18.22 3.66 0.15
CA THR A 166 19.10 2.73 0.88
C THR A 166 18.84 1.28 0.52
N GLY A 167 17.57 0.89 0.35
CA GLY A 167 17.15 -0.46 -0.04
C GLY A 167 17.41 -0.77 -1.52
N SER A 168 17.29 0.22 -2.42
CA SER A 168 17.56 0.02 -3.84
C SER A 168 19.02 -0.40 -4.11
N LYS A 169 19.99 0.07 -3.34
CA LYS A 169 21.36 -0.43 -3.45
C LYS A 169 21.46 -1.92 -3.12
N LYS A 170 20.67 -2.44 -2.17
CA LYS A 170 20.66 -3.87 -1.79
C LYS A 170 19.77 -4.71 -2.71
N ALA A 171 18.63 -4.17 -3.16
CA ALA A 171 17.74 -4.87 -4.09
C ALA A 171 18.31 -4.98 -5.51
N PHE A 172 19.25 -4.09 -5.89
CA PHE A 172 19.90 -4.12 -7.19
C PHE A 172 21.01 -5.17 -7.33
N GLU A 173 21.40 -5.80 -6.25
CA GLU A 173 22.44 -6.82 -6.20
C GLU A 173 21.84 -8.24 -6.18
N PHE A 174 20.74 -8.47 -6.94
CA PHE A 174 20.11 -9.80 -7.04
C PHE A 174 21.13 -10.91 -7.31
N TYR A 175 22.06 -10.68 -8.23
CA TYR A 175 23.11 -11.66 -8.57
C TYR A 175 24.09 -11.88 -7.41
N GLU A 176 24.47 -10.82 -6.68
CA GLU A 176 25.33 -10.96 -5.50
C GLU A 176 24.63 -11.70 -4.38
N THR A 177 23.32 -11.45 -4.21
CA THR A 177 22.48 -12.19 -3.26
C THR A 177 22.39 -13.67 -3.65
N ILE A 178 22.19 -13.99 -4.93
CA ILE A 178 22.17 -15.40 -5.41
C ILE A 178 23.53 -16.08 -5.16
N VAL A 179 24.64 -15.40 -5.39
CA VAL A 179 25.99 -15.91 -5.10
C VAL A 179 26.14 -16.15 -3.59
N SER A 180 25.71 -15.20 -2.76
CA SER A 180 25.77 -15.30 -1.30
C SER A 180 24.91 -16.47 -0.78
N LEU A 181 23.68 -16.62 -1.30
CA LEU A 181 22.80 -17.75 -0.97
C LEU A 181 23.40 -19.09 -1.44
N SER A 182 24.02 -19.12 -2.63
CA SER A 182 24.70 -20.33 -3.14
C SER A 182 25.83 -20.76 -2.22
N ASN A 183 26.63 -19.79 -1.75
CA ASN A 183 27.70 -20.04 -0.79
C ASN A 183 27.15 -20.52 0.57
N ALA A 184 26.12 -19.86 1.11
CA ALA A 184 25.50 -20.20 2.38
C ALA A 184 24.88 -21.63 2.38
N HIS A 185 24.35 -22.06 1.24
CA HIS A 185 23.73 -23.39 1.07
C HIS A 185 24.67 -24.44 0.48
N GLY A 186 25.91 -24.10 0.15
CA GLY A 186 26.91 -25.02 -0.42
C GLY A 186 26.51 -25.64 -1.75
N ARG A 187 25.63 -24.97 -2.53
CA ARG A 187 25.15 -25.44 -3.83
C ARG A 187 24.89 -24.28 -4.78
N ASN A 188 24.99 -24.53 -6.07
CA ASN A 188 24.62 -23.56 -7.08
C ASN A 188 23.10 -23.35 -7.10
N ILE A 189 22.65 -22.10 -6.98
CA ILE A 189 21.22 -21.72 -6.99
C ILE A 189 20.89 -21.19 -8.38
N ASP A 190 19.87 -21.78 -9.02
CA ASP A 190 19.40 -21.37 -10.34
C ASP A 190 18.67 -20.01 -10.24
N GLU A 191 19.02 -19.08 -11.10
CA GLU A 191 18.40 -17.75 -11.22
C GLU A 191 16.93 -17.80 -11.64
N SER A 192 16.46 -18.93 -12.20
CA SER A 192 15.08 -19.15 -12.62
C SER A 192 14.13 -19.57 -11.50
N LEU A 193 14.66 -19.70 -10.27
CA LEU A 193 13.83 -20.11 -9.12
C LEU A 193 12.64 -19.17 -8.91
N SER A 194 11.53 -19.71 -8.39
CA SER A 194 10.37 -18.88 -8.03
C SER A 194 10.71 -17.92 -6.88
N LEU A 195 10.02 -16.80 -6.82
CA LEU A 195 10.22 -15.82 -5.76
C LEU A 195 9.89 -16.42 -4.37
N ALA A 196 8.90 -17.32 -4.29
CA ALA A 196 8.58 -18.03 -3.06
C ALA A 196 9.77 -18.89 -2.57
N TYR A 197 10.45 -19.59 -3.48
CA TYR A 197 11.62 -20.39 -3.13
C TYR A 197 12.83 -19.54 -2.73
N TYR A 198 13.01 -18.39 -3.41
CA TYR A 198 14.01 -17.39 -3.05
C TYR A 198 13.84 -16.93 -1.59
N VAL A 199 12.62 -16.54 -1.19
CA VAL A 199 12.31 -16.13 0.19
C VAL A 199 12.60 -17.26 1.19
N ALA A 200 12.27 -18.50 0.84
CA ALA A 200 12.55 -19.65 1.72
C ALA A 200 14.08 -19.88 1.91
N LEU A 201 14.88 -19.67 0.86
CA LEU A 201 16.34 -19.75 0.95
C LEU A 201 16.94 -18.63 1.81
N GLU A 202 16.45 -17.38 1.65
CA GLU A 202 16.88 -16.26 2.50
C GLU A 202 16.62 -16.54 3.97
N LYS A 203 15.42 -16.97 4.32
CA LYS A 203 15.06 -17.35 5.71
C LYS A 203 15.97 -18.42 6.26
N SER A 204 16.20 -19.48 5.49
CA SER A 204 17.06 -20.57 5.90
C SER A 204 18.52 -20.12 6.11
N ALA A 205 19.03 -19.21 5.29
CA ALA A 205 20.37 -18.64 5.44
C ALA A 205 20.48 -17.76 6.70
N ILE A 206 19.46 -16.99 7.03
CA ILE A 206 19.41 -16.17 8.25
C ILE A 206 19.43 -17.07 9.49
N ILE A 207 18.62 -18.13 9.52
CA ILE A 207 18.54 -19.08 10.65
C ILE A 207 19.88 -19.79 10.86
N ASN A 208 20.53 -20.20 9.77
CA ASN A 208 21.80 -20.91 9.82
C ASN A 208 22.97 -20.03 10.28
N ASN A 209 22.89 -18.72 10.07
CA ASN A 209 23.91 -17.75 10.47
C ASN A 209 23.71 -17.17 11.88
N GLN A 210 22.61 -17.51 12.59
CA GLN A 210 22.45 -17.11 13.97
C GLN A 210 23.47 -17.83 14.87
N PRO A 211 24.14 -17.12 15.80
CA PRO A 211 25.06 -17.76 16.72
C PRO A 211 24.28 -18.79 17.57
N LYS A 212 24.70 -20.05 17.50
CA LYS A 212 24.13 -21.09 18.33
C LYS A 212 24.26 -20.69 19.80
N PRO A 213 23.20 -20.81 20.61
CA PRO A 213 23.31 -20.55 22.03
C PRO A 213 24.45 -21.43 22.59
N LYS A 214 25.40 -20.81 23.30
CA LYS A 214 26.45 -21.55 23.98
C LYS A 214 25.78 -22.45 25.02
N ALA A 215 25.95 -23.76 24.87
CA ALA A 215 25.53 -24.74 25.83
C ALA A 215 26.29 -24.58 27.17
#